data_3a6a4e1a3756ea0d5d736036385f7e5c
#
_entry.id   3a6a4e1a3756ea0d5d736036385f7e5c
#
_cell.length_a   1.000
_cell.length_b   1.000
_cell.length_c   1.000
_cell.angle_alpha   90.00
_cell.angle_beta   90.00
_cell.angle_gamma   90.00
#
_symmetry.space_group_name_H-M   'P 1'
#
loop_
_entity.id
_entity.type
_entity.pdbx_description
1 polymer ?
#
loop_
_entity_poly.entity_id
_entity_poly.type
_entity_poly.pdbx_seq_one_letter_code
_entity_poly.pdbx_strand_id
1 'polypeptide(L)'
;MRKCKNKWGNYYILKMDIAKYFDNINKKILLKIIERKIKDKNILWLIKEILYAQKREKGLEIGNYTSQIFANIYLNEIDQYIKHKLKIRYYFRYMDDSILFLQTKRDAIEALKKIKKYLKENLELELNKKTQIFKDKQGVNFCGYKINENRLKIRDKGK
;
A
#
# COMPACT_ATOMS: atom_id res chain seq x y z
N MET A 1 11.43 13.64 -2.02
CA MET A 1 10.92 15.00 -1.77
C MET A 1 11.68 16.04 -2.58
N ARG A 2 13.01 16.14 -2.50
CA ARG A 2 13.82 17.13 -3.28
C ARG A 2 13.53 17.12 -4.80
N LYS A 3 13.45 15.92 -5.43
CA LYS A 3 13.13 15.81 -6.86
C LYS A 3 11.75 16.39 -7.22
N CYS A 4 10.75 16.23 -6.34
CA CYS A 4 9.41 16.80 -6.55
C CYS A 4 9.46 18.33 -6.41
N LYS A 5 10.18 18.84 -5.41
CA LYS A 5 10.38 20.28 -5.19
C LYS A 5 11.05 20.96 -6.37
N ASN A 6 12.14 20.39 -6.85
CA ASN A 6 12.87 20.92 -8.02
C ASN A 6 12.02 20.90 -9.30
N LYS A 7 11.10 19.92 -9.42
CA LYS A 7 10.26 19.77 -10.60
C LYS A 7 9.00 20.64 -10.58
N TRP A 8 8.36 20.77 -9.41
CA TRP A 8 7.00 21.34 -9.28
C TRP A 8 6.93 22.62 -8.42
N GLY A 9 8.02 22.96 -7.70
CA GLY A 9 8.01 24.02 -6.71
C GLY A 9 7.21 23.59 -5.46
N ASN A 10 5.90 23.69 -5.50
CA ASN A 10 5.00 23.18 -4.47
C ASN A 10 4.35 21.87 -4.93
N TYR A 11 4.07 20.96 -3.99
CA TYR A 11 3.42 19.69 -4.28
C TYR A 11 2.57 19.23 -3.09
N TYR A 12 1.76 18.22 -3.32
CA TYR A 12 0.92 17.60 -2.31
C TYR A 12 1.36 16.17 -2.05
N ILE A 13 1.20 15.76 -0.81
CA ILE A 13 1.49 14.39 -0.37
C ILE A 13 0.15 13.75 -0.03
N LEU A 14 -0.16 12.63 -0.68
CA LEU A 14 -1.23 11.73 -0.29
C LEU A 14 -0.59 10.60 0.51
N LYS A 15 -0.87 10.56 1.81
CA LYS A 15 -0.51 9.45 2.68
C LYS A 15 -1.72 8.55 2.88
N MET A 16 -1.54 7.26 2.63
CA MET A 16 -2.58 6.26 2.76
C MET A 16 -2.11 5.14 3.67
N ASP A 17 -3.05 4.60 4.42
CA ASP A 17 -2.90 3.45 5.30
C ASP A 17 -4.14 2.56 5.11
N ILE A 18 -3.96 1.24 5.05
CA ILE A 18 -5.06 0.30 4.85
C ILE A 18 -5.62 -0.13 6.21
N ALA A 19 -6.94 -0.14 6.33
CA ALA A 19 -7.59 -0.51 7.57
C ALA A 19 -7.43 -2.02 7.84
N LYS A 20 -6.86 -2.38 9.00
CA LYS A 20 -6.70 -3.76 9.47
C LYS A 20 -6.21 -4.70 8.35
N TYR A 21 -5.10 -4.31 7.71
CA TYR A 21 -4.67 -4.90 6.46
C TYR A 21 -4.58 -6.43 6.51
N PHE A 22 -3.80 -6.98 7.45
CA PHE A 22 -3.61 -8.43 7.57
C PHE A 22 -4.92 -9.19 7.83
N ASP A 23 -5.84 -8.61 8.60
CA ASP A 23 -7.12 -9.23 8.92
C ASP A 23 -8.09 -9.25 7.73
N ASN A 24 -7.93 -8.30 6.79
CA ASN A 24 -8.86 -8.10 5.68
C ASN A 24 -8.41 -8.72 4.36
N ILE A 25 -7.23 -9.35 4.29
CA ILE A 25 -6.78 -10.03 3.07
C ILE A 25 -7.73 -11.17 2.73
N ASN A 26 -8.36 -11.11 1.56
CA ASN A 26 -9.19 -12.18 1.06
C ASN A 26 -8.32 -13.28 0.43
N LYS A 27 -8.30 -14.47 1.07
CA LYS A 27 -7.47 -15.60 0.65
C LYS A 27 -7.82 -16.13 -0.75
N LYS A 28 -9.10 -16.05 -1.15
CA LYS A 28 -9.54 -16.46 -2.49
C LYS A 28 -8.99 -15.52 -3.58
N ILE A 29 -9.02 -14.20 -3.32
CA ILE A 29 -8.44 -13.21 -4.24
C ILE A 29 -6.91 -13.37 -4.30
N LEU A 30 -6.25 -13.54 -3.15
CA LEU A 30 -4.81 -13.75 -3.07
C LEU A 30 -4.39 -14.99 -3.88
N LEU A 31 -5.11 -16.10 -3.73
CA LEU A 31 -4.83 -17.31 -4.47
C LEU A 31 -4.96 -17.10 -5.98
N LYS A 32 -6.03 -16.42 -6.45
CA LYS A 32 -6.19 -16.06 -7.86
C LYS A 32 -5.04 -15.19 -8.38
N ILE A 33 -4.50 -14.30 -7.58
CA ILE A 33 -3.34 -13.47 -7.94
C ILE A 33 -2.10 -14.37 -8.14
N ILE A 34 -1.87 -15.31 -7.22
CA ILE A 34 -0.74 -16.24 -7.27
C ILE A 34 -0.88 -17.19 -8.47
N GLU A 35 -2.05 -17.75 -8.72
CA GLU A 35 -2.33 -18.66 -9.83
C GLU A 35 -2.10 -18.05 -11.21
N ARG A 36 -2.11 -16.73 -11.35
CA ARG A 36 -1.74 -16.06 -12.61
C ARG A 36 -0.25 -16.24 -12.94
N LYS A 37 0.61 -16.40 -11.92
CA LYS A 37 2.08 -16.48 -12.07
C LYS A 37 2.63 -17.88 -11.89
N ILE A 38 2.09 -18.63 -10.96
CA ILE A 38 2.51 -20.00 -10.63
C ILE A 38 1.51 -20.97 -11.25
N LYS A 39 2.01 -21.93 -12.04
CA LYS A 39 1.18 -22.95 -12.73
C LYS A 39 1.42 -24.36 -12.19
N ASP A 40 2.49 -24.58 -11.44
CA ASP A 40 2.78 -25.86 -10.84
C ASP A 40 1.73 -26.23 -9.78
N LYS A 41 1.12 -27.40 -9.99
CA LYS A 41 0.01 -27.88 -9.14
C LYS A 41 0.45 -28.20 -7.71
N ASN A 42 1.66 -28.74 -7.54
CA ASN A 42 2.18 -29.11 -6.22
C ASN A 42 2.50 -27.86 -5.39
N ILE A 43 3.09 -26.84 -6.02
CA ILE A 43 3.36 -25.54 -5.38
C ILE A 43 2.03 -24.86 -5.02
N LEU A 44 1.05 -24.87 -5.91
CA LEU A 44 -0.27 -24.28 -5.61
C LEU A 44 -1.00 -25.03 -4.51
N TRP A 45 -0.89 -26.34 -4.45
CA TRP A 45 -1.41 -27.15 -3.36
C TRP A 45 -0.77 -26.74 -2.02
N LEU A 46 0.57 -26.68 -1.97
CA LEU A 46 1.29 -26.28 -0.76
C LEU A 46 0.89 -24.86 -0.29
N ILE A 47 0.78 -23.90 -1.24
CA ILE A 47 0.32 -22.54 -0.92
C ILE A 47 -1.10 -22.56 -0.34
N LYS A 48 -2.00 -23.37 -0.87
CA LYS A 48 -3.36 -23.54 -0.34
C LYS A 48 -3.33 -24.08 1.08
N GLU A 49 -2.56 -25.12 1.36
CA GLU A 49 -2.41 -25.66 2.71
C GLU A 49 -1.94 -24.60 3.70
N ILE A 50 -0.91 -23.82 3.33
CA ILE A 50 -0.40 -22.73 4.18
C ILE A 50 -1.46 -21.64 4.39
N LEU A 51 -2.16 -21.21 3.35
CA LEU A 51 -3.17 -20.14 3.45
C LEU A 51 -4.38 -20.55 4.28
N TYR A 52 -4.80 -21.81 4.18
CA TYR A 52 -6.00 -22.32 4.81
C TYR A 52 -5.74 -23.15 6.07
N ALA A 53 -4.49 -23.22 6.55
CA ALA A 53 -4.15 -23.85 7.83
C ALA A 53 -5.03 -23.34 8.98
N GLN A 54 -5.39 -22.04 8.98
CA GLN A 54 -6.50 -21.51 9.74
C GLN A 54 -7.77 -21.52 8.89
N LYS A 55 -8.84 -22.13 9.37
CA LYS A 55 -10.14 -22.27 8.71
C LYS A 55 -10.92 -20.94 8.58
N ARG A 56 -10.23 -19.85 8.22
CA ARG A 56 -10.80 -18.51 7.99
C ARG A 56 -10.71 -18.15 6.52
N GLU A 57 -11.74 -17.56 5.95
CA GLU A 57 -11.72 -17.09 4.55
C GLU A 57 -10.89 -15.82 4.35
N LYS A 58 -10.82 -14.97 5.39
CA LYS A 58 -10.04 -13.71 5.40
C LYS A 58 -9.00 -13.73 6.51
N GLY A 59 -7.97 -12.93 6.29
CA GLY A 59 -6.88 -12.70 7.22
C GLY A 59 -5.69 -13.63 7.04
N LEU A 60 -4.52 -13.06 7.30
CA LEU A 60 -3.23 -13.76 7.43
C LEU A 60 -2.72 -13.60 8.85
N GLU A 61 -2.01 -14.60 9.36
CA GLU A 61 -1.39 -14.52 10.67
C GLU A 61 -0.27 -13.49 10.70
N ILE A 62 -0.27 -12.66 11.73
CA ILE A 62 0.83 -11.73 11.99
C ILE A 62 1.97 -12.50 12.64
N GLY A 63 3.20 -12.25 12.18
CA GLY A 63 4.42 -12.89 12.71
C GLY A 63 5.01 -13.97 11.81
N ASN A 64 4.23 -14.56 10.93
CA ASN A 64 4.74 -15.55 9.98
C ASN A 64 5.41 -14.87 8.77
N TYR A 65 6.58 -15.38 8.38
CA TYR A 65 7.31 -14.87 7.22
C TYR A 65 6.51 -15.02 5.91
N THR A 66 5.86 -16.18 5.73
CA THR A 66 4.99 -16.45 4.58
C THR A 66 3.84 -15.45 4.48
N SER A 67 3.24 -15.05 5.60
CA SER A 67 2.18 -14.05 5.65
C SER A 67 2.67 -12.69 5.15
N GLN A 68 3.91 -12.29 5.46
CA GLN A 68 4.48 -11.03 4.96
C GLN A 68 4.69 -11.06 3.44
N ILE A 69 5.14 -12.21 2.90
CA ILE A 69 5.28 -12.40 1.45
C ILE A 69 3.91 -12.31 0.78
N PHE A 70 2.93 -13.06 1.27
CA PHE A 70 1.57 -13.06 0.74
C PHE A 70 0.90 -11.68 0.79
N ALA A 71 1.08 -10.96 1.88
CA ALA A 71 0.61 -9.59 2.02
C ALA A 71 1.25 -8.68 0.96
N ASN A 72 2.57 -8.78 0.72
CA ASN A 72 3.22 -8.00 -0.33
C ASN A 72 2.76 -8.37 -1.74
N ILE A 73 2.51 -9.66 -2.02
CA ILE A 73 1.95 -10.13 -3.29
C ILE A 73 0.55 -9.55 -3.49
N TYR A 74 -0.28 -9.52 -2.45
CA TYR A 74 -1.63 -8.98 -2.53
C TYR A 74 -1.66 -7.49 -2.89
N LEU A 75 -0.82 -6.68 -2.25
CA LEU A 75 -0.73 -5.25 -2.55
C LEU A 75 0.08 -4.92 -3.80
N ASN A 76 0.78 -5.87 -4.40
CA ASN A 76 1.41 -5.61 -5.70
C ASN A 76 0.37 -5.24 -6.77
N GLU A 77 -0.87 -5.70 -6.68
CA GLU A 77 -1.95 -5.33 -7.60
C GLU A 77 -2.21 -3.81 -7.58
N ILE A 78 -2.25 -3.19 -6.39
CA ILE A 78 -2.41 -1.74 -6.27
C ILE A 78 -1.14 -1.00 -6.72
N ASP A 79 0.06 -1.56 -6.50
CA ASP A 79 1.31 -1.00 -6.99
C ASP A 79 1.30 -0.90 -8.52
N GLN A 80 0.91 -1.99 -9.21
CA GLN A 80 0.77 -2.03 -10.65
C GLN A 80 -0.28 -1.01 -11.15
N TYR A 81 -1.42 -0.93 -10.47
CA TYR A 81 -2.46 0.04 -10.80
C TYR A 81 -1.96 1.49 -10.69
N ILE A 82 -1.31 1.85 -9.58
CA ILE A 82 -0.77 3.20 -9.36
C ILE A 82 0.31 3.54 -10.37
N LYS A 83 1.24 2.62 -10.63
CA LYS A 83 2.38 2.86 -11.52
C LYS A 83 1.99 2.86 -12.99
N HIS A 84 1.18 1.91 -13.43
CA HIS A 84 0.94 1.69 -14.86
C HIS A 84 -0.39 2.27 -15.35
N LYS A 85 -1.44 2.29 -14.53
CA LYS A 85 -2.74 2.86 -14.92
C LYS A 85 -2.86 4.33 -14.55
N LEU A 86 -2.53 4.69 -13.29
CA LEU A 86 -2.56 6.09 -12.87
C LEU A 86 -1.30 6.85 -13.29
N LYS A 87 -0.23 6.16 -13.69
CA LYS A 87 1.06 6.72 -14.12
C LYS A 87 1.70 7.65 -13.10
N ILE A 88 1.48 7.38 -11.80
CA ILE A 88 2.04 8.18 -10.72
C ILE A 88 3.49 7.77 -10.50
N ARG A 89 4.42 8.64 -10.87
CA ARG A 89 5.86 8.38 -10.83
C ARG A 89 6.41 8.28 -9.41
N TYR A 90 5.99 9.18 -8.53
CA TYR A 90 6.53 9.28 -7.17
C TYR A 90 5.58 8.61 -6.18
N TYR A 91 5.67 7.31 -6.09
CA TYR A 91 4.93 6.42 -5.22
C TYR A 91 5.90 5.52 -4.45
N PHE A 92 5.69 5.41 -3.15
CA PHE A 92 6.47 4.57 -2.24
C PHE A 92 5.51 3.85 -1.30
N ARG A 93 5.74 2.57 -1.09
CA ARG A 93 4.99 1.73 -0.16
C ARG A 93 5.94 0.94 0.72
N TYR A 94 5.56 0.84 1.98
CA TYR A 94 6.14 -0.09 2.94
C TYR A 94 4.98 -0.81 3.64
N MET A 95 4.80 -2.10 3.33
CA MET A 95 3.64 -2.89 3.74
C MET A 95 2.33 -2.17 3.35
N ASP A 96 1.48 -1.85 4.30
CA ASP A 96 0.20 -1.15 4.16
C ASP A 96 0.31 0.39 4.15
N ASP A 97 1.41 0.94 4.66
CA ASP A 97 1.68 2.39 4.64
C ASP A 97 2.24 2.84 3.29
N SER A 98 1.61 3.83 2.67
CA SER A 98 2.03 4.31 1.36
C SER A 98 1.91 5.82 1.22
N ILE A 99 2.81 6.38 0.40
CA ILE A 99 2.88 7.81 0.10
C ILE A 99 3.00 8.05 -1.40
N LEU A 100 2.23 9.03 -1.88
CA LEU A 100 2.27 9.52 -3.25
C LEU A 100 2.56 11.02 -3.24
N PHE A 101 3.37 11.47 -4.18
CA PHE A 101 3.64 12.89 -4.39
C PHE A 101 2.98 13.32 -5.71
N LEU A 102 2.15 14.35 -5.62
CA LEU A 102 1.34 14.86 -6.74
C LEU A 102 1.48 16.37 -6.85
N GLN A 103 1.37 16.88 -8.06
CA GLN A 103 1.62 18.29 -8.33
C GLN A 103 0.54 19.19 -7.71
N THR A 104 -0.73 18.81 -7.85
CA THR A 104 -1.85 19.62 -7.36
C THR A 104 -2.69 18.87 -6.32
N LYS A 105 -3.46 19.63 -5.52
CA LYS A 105 -4.44 19.06 -4.58
C LYS A 105 -5.53 18.29 -5.31
N ARG A 106 -5.94 18.77 -6.50
CA ARG A 106 -6.92 18.13 -7.34
C ARG A 106 -6.46 16.74 -7.78
N ASP A 107 -5.22 16.62 -8.25
CA ASP A 107 -4.64 15.33 -8.64
C ASP A 107 -4.60 14.36 -7.46
N ALA A 108 -4.27 14.86 -6.26
CA ALA A 108 -4.24 14.03 -5.06
C ALA A 108 -5.64 13.51 -4.66
N ILE A 109 -6.67 14.34 -4.77
CA ILE A 109 -8.06 13.95 -4.52
C ILE A 109 -8.54 12.93 -5.56
N GLU A 110 -8.23 13.17 -6.83
CA GLU A 110 -8.61 12.27 -7.92
C GLU A 110 -7.90 10.91 -7.79
N ALA A 111 -6.59 10.91 -7.50
CA ALA A 111 -5.84 9.69 -7.25
C ALA A 111 -6.42 8.91 -6.06
N LEU A 112 -6.71 9.58 -4.95
CA LEU A 112 -7.34 8.96 -3.77
C LEU A 112 -8.67 8.30 -4.13
N LYS A 113 -9.54 8.99 -4.88
CA LYS A 113 -10.84 8.45 -5.30
C LYS A 113 -10.69 7.18 -6.15
N LYS A 114 -9.77 7.21 -7.13
CA LYS A 114 -9.49 6.06 -8.02
C LYS A 114 -8.89 4.87 -7.24
N ILE A 115 -7.94 5.14 -6.35
CA ILE A 115 -7.29 4.12 -5.52
C ILE A 115 -8.31 3.48 -4.56
N LYS A 116 -9.14 4.29 -3.89
CA LYS A 116 -10.19 3.80 -2.99
C LYS A 116 -11.17 2.89 -3.72
N LYS A 117 -11.59 3.28 -4.92
CA LYS A 117 -12.45 2.46 -5.77
C LYS A 117 -11.78 1.13 -6.12
N TYR A 118 -10.53 1.18 -6.59
CA TYR A 118 -9.79 -0.03 -6.97
C TYR A 118 -9.60 -1.00 -5.80
N LEU A 119 -9.20 -0.50 -4.63
CA LEU A 119 -9.03 -1.32 -3.43
C LEU A 119 -10.32 -2.04 -3.05
N LYS A 120 -11.46 -1.32 -3.08
CA LYS A 120 -12.76 -1.90 -2.74
C LYS A 120 -13.21 -2.96 -3.75
N GLU A 121 -13.11 -2.65 -5.05
CA GLU A 121 -13.68 -3.51 -6.11
C GLU A 121 -12.78 -4.72 -6.44
N ASN A 122 -11.46 -4.59 -6.34
CA ASN A 122 -10.53 -5.64 -6.76
C ASN A 122 -9.87 -6.39 -5.62
N LEU A 123 -9.73 -5.76 -4.45
CA LEU A 123 -9.03 -6.34 -3.31
C LEU A 123 -9.90 -6.42 -2.04
N GLU A 124 -11.15 -6.00 -2.07
CA GLU A 124 -12.03 -5.95 -0.89
C GLU A 124 -11.37 -5.28 0.33
N LEU A 125 -10.54 -4.26 0.09
CA LEU A 125 -9.84 -3.50 1.10
C LEU A 125 -10.37 -2.09 1.23
N GLU A 126 -10.27 -1.53 2.43
CA GLU A 126 -10.64 -0.14 2.71
C GLU A 126 -9.46 0.65 3.28
N LEU A 127 -9.44 1.95 2.96
CA LEU A 127 -8.46 2.85 3.54
C LEU A 127 -8.83 3.23 4.97
N ASN A 128 -7.81 3.36 5.82
CA ASN A 128 -7.94 3.83 7.18
C ASN A 128 -8.38 5.32 7.21
N LYS A 129 -9.11 5.73 8.24
CA LYS A 129 -9.50 7.14 8.51
C LYS A 129 -8.29 8.07 8.65
N LYS A 130 -7.08 7.55 8.90
CA LYS A 130 -5.82 8.30 8.94
C LYS A 130 -5.29 8.72 7.57
N THR A 131 -5.92 8.26 6.48
CA THR A 131 -5.58 8.69 5.13
C THR A 131 -5.80 10.18 4.95
N GLN A 132 -4.77 10.89 4.49
CA GLN A 132 -4.81 12.36 4.42
C GLN A 132 -4.02 12.93 3.26
N ILE A 133 -4.42 14.11 2.81
CA ILE A 133 -3.72 14.90 1.80
C ILE A 133 -3.24 16.19 2.47
N PHE A 134 -1.97 16.51 2.32
CA PHE A 134 -1.37 17.70 2.90
C PHE A 134 -0.27 18.29 2.01
N LYS A 135 0.12 19.54 2.28
CA LYS A 135 1.17 20.23 1.53
C LYS A 135 2.57 19.75 1.94
N ASP A 136 3.51 19.87 1.03
CA ASP A 136 4.92 19.54 1.15
C ASP A 136 5.61 20.10 2.40
N LYS A 137 5.28 21.34 2.81
CA LYS A 137 5.88 22.03 3.98
C LYS A 137 5.72 21.29 5.30
N GLN A 138 4.68 20.47 5.45
CA GLN A 138 4.42 19.72 6.70
C GLN A 138 5.37 18.53 6.89
N GLY A 139 6.04 18.08 5.82
CA GLY A 139 6.78 16.83 5.81
C GLY A 139 5.87 15.61 5.93
N VAL A 140 6.43 14.42 5.93
CA VAL A 140 5.69 13.16 6.01
C VAL A 140 6.31 12.22 7.05
N ASN A 141 5.48 11.58 7.84
CA ASN A 141 5.88 10.46 8.69
C ASN A 141 5.77 9.17 7.89
N PHE A 142 6.91 8.50 7.66
CA PHE A 142 6.96 7.26 6.89
C PHE A 142 8.08 6.36 7.40
N CYS A 143 7.83 5.06 7.56
CA CYS A 143 8.81 4.07 8.03
C CYS A 143 9.55 4.48 9.32
N GLY A 144 8.85 5.08 10.29
CA GLY A 144 9.46 5.50 11.55
C GLY A 144 10.22 6.83 11.52
N TYR A 145 10.28 7.48 10.37
CA TYR A 145 10.96 8.76 10.18
C TYR A 145 9.98 9.89 9.89
N LYS A 146 10.32 11.08 10.35
CA LYS A 146 9.73 12.34 9.88
C LYS A 146 10.62 12.92 8.79
N ILE A 147 10.12 12.97 7.58
CA ILE A 147 10.87 13.34 6.37
C ILE A 147 10.31 14.66 5.85
N ASN A 148 11.17 15.63 5.64
CA ASN A 148 10.89 16.82 4.86
C ASN A 148 12.00 17.04 3.82
N GLU A 149 11.98 18.14 3.08
CA GLU A 149 12.94 18.40 2.01
C GLU A 149 14.38 18.46 2.48
N ASN A 150 14.61 19.00 3.68
CA ASN A 150 15.94 19.32 4.20
C ASN A 150 16.38 18.41 5.35
N ARG A 151 15.46 17.73 6.01
CA ARG A 151 15.75 16.97 7.23
C ARG A 151 15.08 15.62 7.24
N LEU A 152 15.84 14.64 7.70
CA LEU A 152 15.36 13.32 8.10
C LEU A 152 15.55 13.21 9.61
N LYS A 153 14.48 13.05 10.37
CA LYS A 153 14.54 12.81 11.81
C LYS A 153 13.88 11.48 12.15
N ILE A 154 14.47 10.75 13.08
CA ILE A 154 13.79 9.61 13.69
C ILE A 154 12.56 10.16 14.41
N ARG A 155 11.44 9.50 14.24
CA ARG A 155 10.21 9.86 14.94
C ARG A 155 10.39 9.53 16.42
N ASP A 156 10.25 10.52 17.31
CA ASP A 156 10.13 10.27 18.72
C ASP A 156 8.92 9.34 18.91
N LYS A 157 9.19 8.09 19.29
CA LYS A 157 8.12 7.22 19.79
C LYS A 157 7.67 7.94 21.08
N GLY A 158 6.45 8.48 21.08
CA GLY A 158 5.92 9.18 22.23
C GLY A 158 6.20 8.36 23.49
N LYS A 159 6.72 9.06 24.49
CA LYS A 159 6.91 8.54 25.84
C LYS A 159 5.60 8.03 26.37
#